data_253ab1177f649bed4c6282035447613c
#
_entry.id   253ab1177f649bed4c6282035447613c
#
_cell.length_a   1.000
_cell.length_b   1.000
_cell.length_c   1.000
_cell.angle_alpha   90.00
_cell.angle_beta   90.00
_cell.angle_gamma   90.00
#
_symmetry.space_group_name_H-M   'P 1'
#
loop_
_entity.id
_entity.type
_entity.pdbx_description
1 polymer ?
#
loop_
_entity_poly.entity_id
_entity_poly.type
_entity_poly.pdbx_seq_one_letter_code
_entity_poly.pdbx_strand_id
1 'polypeptide(L)'
;QTIVNIDGAAGQCSLLNPADRGAPPKTFTFDGAYDADSTTEQIYFDIVYPIVESVSEGYNGTVFAYGQTGCGKSFSMQGIRLPQQSKQKGIIPRAFEHIFEAIAAADASKYLVHASYLEIYNEDIRDLLADDPKKKVDLKEHPDKGVYVPGPSKH
;
A
#
# COMPACT_ATOMS: atom_id res chain seq x y z
N GLN A 1 -22.75 -19.64 -0.33
CA GLN A 1 -21.80 -20.53 -1.02
C GLN A 1 -20.60 -19.70 -1.48
N THR A 2 -19.38 -20.09 -1.10
CA THR A 2 -18.14 -19.45 -1.53
C THR A 2 -17.94 -19.72 -3.03
N ILE A 3 -17.72 -18.67 -3.81
CA ILE A 3 -17.45 -18.75 -5.25
C ILE A 3 -15.98 -18.45 -5.59
N VAL A 4 -15.21 -18.01 -4.61
CA VAL A 4 -13.78 -17.71 -4.72
C VAL A 4 -12.99 -18.81 -4.01
N ASN A 5 -12.01 -19.36 -4.68
CA ASN A 5 -11.04 -20.28 -4.09
C ASN A 5 -9.64 -19.72 -4.33
N ILE A 6 -8.83 -19.69 -3.29
CA ILE A 6 -7.44 -19.19 -3.34
C ILE A 6 -6.51 -20.36 -3.00
N ASP A 7 -5.56 -20.61 -3.90
CA ASP A 7 -4.45 -21.53 -3.71
C ASP A 7 -3.17 -20.71 -3.55
N GLY A 8 -2.77 -20.49 -2.29
CA GLY A 8 -1.58 -19.72 -1.96
C GLY A 8 -0.29 -20.36 -2.45
N ALA A 9 -0.23 -21.71 -2.48
CA ALA A 9 0.96 -22.43 -2.93
C ALA A 9 1.18 -22.32 -4.45
N ALA A 10 0.08 -22.30 -5.22
CA ALA A 10 0.12 -22.14 -6.67
C ALA A 10 0.07 -20.64 -7.11
N GLY A 11 -0.13 -19.71 -6.19
CA GLY A 11 -0.34 -18.29 -6.52
C GLY A 11 -1.63 -18.06 -7.32
N GLN A 12 -2.67 -18.84 -7.10
CA GLN A 12 -3.86 -18.85 -7.95
C GLN A 12 -5.13 -18.43 -7.20
N CYS A 13 -5.99 -17.71 -7.92
CA CYS A 13 -7.34 -17.39 -7.52
C CYS A 13 -8.32 -17.92 -8.57
N SER A 14 -9.26 -18.76 -8.16
CA SER A 14 -10.27 -19.36 -9.03
C SER A 14 -11.67 -18.87 -8.66
N LEU A 15 -12.43 -18.49 -9.68
CA LEU A 15 -13.80 -17.99 -9.56
C LEU A 15 -14.80 -18.95 -10.19
N LEU A 16 -15.80 -19.38 -9.43
CA LEU A 16 -16.91 -20.16 -9.91
C LEU A 16 -18.02 -19.23 -10.41
N ASN A 17 -18.59 -19.54 -11.59
CA ASN A 17 -19.78 -18.85 -12.06
C ASN A 17 -21.03 -19.42 -11.33
N PRO A 18 -21.72 -18.65 -10.46
CA PRO A 18 -22.88 -19.15 -9.75
C PRO A 18 -24.09 -19.42 -10.66
N ALA A 19 -24.14 -18.79 -11.85
CA ALA A 19 -25.21 -18.97 -12.83
C ALA A 19 -25.02 -20.21 -13.72
N ASP A 20 -23.76 -20.67 -13.87
CA ASP A 20 -23.42 -21.86 -14.64
C ASP A 20 -22.43 -22.72 -13.86
N ARG A 21 -22.96 -23.61 -13.07
CA ARG A 21 -22.16 -24.52 -12.22
C ARG A 21 -21.44 -25.62 -12.99
N GLY A 22 -21.80 -25.84 -14.24
CA GLY A 22 -21.15 -26.81 -15.13
C GLY A 22 -19.94 -26.23 -15.85
N ALA A 23 -19.80 -24.90 -15.90
CA ALA A 23 -18.65 -24.26 -16.49
C ALA A 23 -17.40 -24.42 -15.61
N PRO A 24 -16.22 -24.59 -16.22
CA PRO A 24 -14.97 -24.61 -15.48
C PRO A 24 -14.74 -23.27 -14.76
N PRO A 25 -14.10 -23.28 -13.58
CA PRO A 25 -13.77 -22.03 -12.88
C PRO A 25 -12.83 -21.17 -13.71
N LYS A 26 -13.00 -19.85 -13.63
CA LYS A 26 -12.06 -18.89 -14.20
C LYS A 26 -10.91 -18.72 -13.23
N THR A 27 -9.70 -19.09 -13.63
CA THR A 27 -8.48 -19.04 -12.81
C THR A 27 -7.58 -17.90 -13.25
N PHE A 28 -7.03 -17.20 -12.26
CA PHE A 28 -6.05 -16.13 -12.42
C PHE A 28 -4.80 -16.53 -11.63
N THR A 29 -3.62 -16.26 -12.19
CA THR A 29 -2.33 -16.53 -11.55
C THR A 29 -1.65 -15.21 -11.22
N PHE A 30 -1.08 -15.12 -10.01
CA PHE A 30 -0.37 -13.97 -9.46
C PHE A 30 0.97 -14.42 -8.91
N ASP A 31 1.89 -13.51 -8.64
CA ASP A 31 3.16 -13.80 -7.98
C ASP A 31 2.96 -14.26 -6.53
N GLY A 32 1.87 -13.86 -5.89
CA GLY A 32 1.44 -14.34 -4.58
C GLY A 32 -0.08 -14.27 -4.45
N ALA A 33 -0.68 -15.28 -3.82
CA ALA A 33 -2.11 -15.31 -3.52
C ALA A 33 -2.30 -15.57 -2.01
N TYR A 34 -3.13 -14.75 -1.40
CA TYR A 34 -3.35 -14.72 0.05
C TYR A 34 -4.82 -14.96 0.34
N ASP A 35 -5.11 -15.96 1.13
CA ASP A 35 -6.47 -16.34 1.53
C ASP A 35 -6.93 -15.64 2.83
N ALA A 36 -8.06 -16.07 3.36
CA ALA A 36 -8.67 -15.48 4.55
C ALA A 36 -7.84 -15.67 5.83
N ASP A 37 -6.95 -16.66 5.87
CA ASP A 37 -6.08 -16.96 7.02
C ASP A 37 -4.76 -16.18 6.96
N SER A 38 -4.48 -15.51 5.85
CA SER A 38 -3.29 -14.70 5.66
C SER A 38 -3.33 -13.43 6.51
N THR A 39 -2.19 -13.03 7.02
CA THR A 39 -2.06 -11.83 7.85
C THR A 39 -1.43 -10.68 7.06
N THR A 40 -1.75 -9.44 7.44
CA THR A 40 -1.11 -8.24 6.87
C THR A 40 0.40 -8.23 7.12
N GLU A 41 0.85 -8.88 8.19
CA GLU A 41 2.26 -9.05 8.52
C GLU A 41 2.97 -9.95 7.50
N GLN A 42 2.39 -11.11 7.20
CA GLN A 42 2.91 -12.00 6.18
C GLN A 42 3.00 -11.31 4.82
N ILE A 43 1.92 -10.64 4.39
CA ILE A 43 1.89 -9.89 3.13
C ILE A 43 2.99 -8.81 3.10
N TYR A 44 3.22 -8.14 4.23
CA TYR A 44 4.29 -7.17 4.34
C TYR A 44 5.67 -7.79 4.12
N PHE A 45 5.99 -8.88 4.81
CA PHE A 45 7.28 -9.53 4.69
C PHE A 45 7.52 -10.13 3.30
N ASP A 46 6.49 -10.72 2.70
CA ASP A 46 6.62 -11.37 1.40
C ASP A 46 6.78 -10.37 0.25
N ILE A 47 6.10 -9.22 0.31
CA ILE A 47 5.99 -8.29 -0.83
C ILE A 47 6.69 -6.96 -0.56
N VAL A 48 6.44 -6.32 0.58
CA VAL A 48 6.81 -4.93 0.80
C VAL A 48 8.20 -4.80 1.44
N TYR A 49 8.57 -5.72 2.30
CA TYR A 49 9.88 -5.74 2.95
C TYR A 49 11.04 -5.61 1.95
N PRO A 50 11.13 -6.44 0.89
CA PRO A 50 12.21 -6.32 -0.09
C PRO A 50 12.18 -5.00 -0.87
N ILE A 51 11.01 -4.38 -1.03
CA ILE A 51 10.89 -3.05 -1.66
C ILE A 51 11.50 -1.99 -0.75
N VAL A 52 11.21 -2.01 0.55
CA VAL A 52 11.74 -1.06 1.53
C VAL A 52 13.26 -1.20 1.66
N GLU A 53 13.79 -2.42 1.66
CA GLU A 53 15.23 -2.69 1.63
C GLU A 53 15.87 -2.03 0.39
N SER A 54 15.30 -2.27 -0.80
CA SER A 54 15.79 -1.67 -2.05
C SER A 54 15.76 -0.14 -2.02
N VAL A 55 14.72 0.46 -1.41
CA VAL A 55 14.63 1.92 -1.23
C VAL A 55 15.76 2.42 -0.32
N SER A 56 16.11 1.67 0.72
CA SER A 56 17.23 2.00 1.62
C SER A 56 18.59 1.95 0.92
N GLU A 57 18.71 1.17 -0.15
CA GLU A 57 19.88 1.11 -1.04
C GLU A 57 19.90 2.21 -2.10
N GLY A 58 18.86 3.04 -2.20
CA GLY A 58 18.77 4.18 -3.11
C GLY A 58 17.89 3.98 -4.34
N TYR A 59 17.15 2.89 -4.43
CA TYR A 59 16.17 2.67 -5.51
C TYR A 59 14.82 3.31 -5.20
N ASN A 60 14.03 3.58 -6.23
CA ASN A 60 12.64 3.99 -6.06
C ASN A 60 11.75 2.77 -5.86
N GLY A 61 10.85 2.83 -4.89
CA GLY A 61 9.85 1.79 -4.63
C GLY A 61 8.45 2.36 -4.60
N THR A 62 7.49 1.62 -5.15
CA THR A 62 6.07 1.99 -5.14
C THR A 62 5.23 0.80 -4.71
N VAL A 63 4.31 1.03 -3.79
CA VAL A 63 3.30 0.06 -3.37
C VAL A 63 1.93 0.68 -3.57
N PHE A 64 1.03 -0.02 -4.25
CA PHE A 64 -0.34 0.43 -4.43
C PHE A 64 -1.35 -0.68 -4.18
N ALA A 65 -2.53 -0.32 -3.68
CA ALA A 65 -3.66 -1.22 -3.50
C ALA A 65 -4.74 -0.90 -4.53
N TYR A 66 -5.20 -1.91 -5.25
CA TYR A 66 -6.21 -1.81 -6.30
C TYR A 66 -7.43 -2.68 -5.99
N GLY A 67 -8.60 -2.20 -6.36
CA GLY A 67 -9.86 -2.92 -6.23
C GLY A 67 -11.06 -1.99 -6.06
N GLN A 68 -12.26 -2.55 -6.08
CA GLN A 68 -13.50 -1.78 -5.90
C GLN A 68 -13.62 -1.18 -4.49
N THR A 69 -14.57 -0.27 -4.29
CA THR A 69 -14.89 0.25 -2.95
C THR A 69 -15.33 -0.88 -2.03
N GLY A 70 -14.84 -0.89 -0.80
CA GLY A 70 -15.16 -1.91 0.21
C GLY A 70 -14.39 -3.22 0.10
N CYS A 71 -13.43 -3.39 -0.84
CA CYS A 71 -12.65 -4.63 -0.97
C CYS A 71 -11.45 -4.74 0.00
N GLY A 72 -11.25 -3.79 0.91
CA GLY A 72 -10.19 -3.87 1.92
C GLY A 72 -8.91 -3.12 1.62
N LYS A 73 -8.83 -2.29 0.56
CA LYS A 73 -7.62 -1.48 0.25
C LYS A 73 -7.08 -0.71 1.45
N SER A 74 -7.94 0.04 2.13
CA SER A 74 -7.56 0.82 3.31
C SER A 74 -7.16 -0.06 4.49
N PHE A 75 -7.80 -1.22 4.64
CA PHE A 75 -7.40 -2.21 5.65
C PHE A 75 -5.98 -2.73 5.38
N SER A 76 -5.67 -3.12 4.14
CA SER A 76 -4.34 -3.60 3.77
C SER A 76 -3.27 -2.53 3.94
N MET A 77 -3.57 -1.27 3.56
CA MET A 77 -2.60 -0.17 3.59
C MET A 77 -2.42 0.42 4.99
N GLN A 78 -3.51 0.73 5.71
CA GLN A 78 -3.47 1.42 7.01
C GLN A 78 -3.63 0.45 8.19
N GLY A 79 -4.37 -0.63 8.00
CA GLY A 79 -4.79 -1.52 9.08
C GLY A 79 -5.99 -0.96 9.84
N ILE A 80 -6.26 -1.56 11.00
CA ILE A 80 -7.27 -1.06 11.94
C ILE A 80 -6.62 -0.03 12.85
N ARG A 81 -7.29 1.09 13.10
CA ARG A 81 -6.89 2.09 14.11
C ARG A 81 -7.08 1.51 15.52
N LEU A 82 -6.17 0.65 15.93
CA LEU A 82 -6.09 0.15 17.30
C LEU A 82 -4.75 0.57 17.92
N PRO A 83 -4.62 0.55 19.26
CA PRO A 83 -3.37 0.90 19.95
C PRO A 83 -2.18 0.13 19.35
N GLN A 84 -1.01 0.72 19.40
CA GLN A 84 0.28 0.39 18.76
C GLN A 84 0.75 -1.08 18.74
N GLN A 85 0.04 -2.00 19.39
CA GLN A 85 0.40 -3.44 19.47
C GLN A 85 -0.49 -4.36 18.62
N SER A 86 -1.31 -3.82 17.71
CA SER A 86 -2.22 -4.63 16.92
C SER A 86 -1.48 -5.44 15.87
N LYS A 87 -1.69 -6.76 15.86
CA LYS A 87 -1.28 -7.66 14.76
C LYS A 87 -1.90 -7.28 13.41
N GLN A 88 -2.85 -6.34 13.42
CA GLN A 88 -3.60 -5.86 12.26
C GLN A 88 -3.10 -4.50 11.74
N LYS A 89 -1.82 -4.17 12.00
CA LYS A 89 -1.16 -3.04 11.33
C LYS A 89 -1.14 -3.27 9.83
N GLY A 90 -1.44 -2.24 9.06
CA GLY A 90 -1.32 -2.28 7.60
C GLY A 90 0.13 -2.12 7.11
N ILE A 91 0.27 -2.03 5.80
CA ILE A 91 1.56 -1.89 5.11
C ILE A 91 2.25 -0.58 5.49
N ILE A 92 1.52 0.55 5.50
CA ILE A 92 2.10 1.88 5.76
C ILE A 92 2.79 1.96 7.13
N PRO A 93 2.13 1.65 8.27
CA PRO A 93 2.79 1.73 9.56
C PRO A 93 3.96 0.75 9.70
N ARG A 94 3.91 -0.43 9.07
CA ARG A 94 5.03 -1.38 9.07
C ARG A 94 6.23 -0.85 8.28
N ALA A 95 5.99 -0.22 7.12
CA ALA A 95 7.04 0.39 6.33
C ALA A 95 7.72 1.54 7.08
N PHE A 96 6.95 2.38 7.79
CA PHE A 96 7.54 3.41 8.63
C PHE A 96 8.38 2.84 9.77
N GLU A 97 7.87 1.85 10.48
CA GLU A 97 8.64 1.18 11.55
C GLU A 97 9.95 0.63 11.00
N HIS A 98 9.91 -0.09 9.89
CA HIS A 98 11.08 -0.67 9.25
C HIS A 98 12.12 0.40 8.84
N ILE A 99 11.67 1.49 8.19
CA ILE A 99 12.56 2.59 7.79
C ILE A 99 13.22 3.24 9.01
N PHE A 100 12.44 3.54 10.06
CA PHE A 100 13.00 4.18 11.25
C PHE A 100 13.87 3.25 12.09
N GLU A 101 13.61 1.96 12.11
CA GLU A 101 14.49 0.96 12.72
C GLU A 101 15.82 0.87 11.97
N ALA A 102 15.79 0.86 10.63
CA ALA A 102 17.00 0.87 9.81
C ALA A 102 17.83 2.16 10.03
N ILE A 103 17.17 3.32 10.10
CA ILE A 103 17.81 4.60 10.41
C ILE A 103 18.45 4.59 11.80
N ALA A 104 17.75 4.05 12.81
CA ALA A 104 18.25 3.98 14.18
C ALA A 104 19.45 3.03 14.32
N ALA A 105 19.54 2.00 13.48
CA ALA A 105 20.66 1.06 13.45
C ALA A 105 21.89 1.59 12.68
N ALA A 106 21.77 2.69 11.96
CA ALA A 106 22.85 3.24 11.14
C ALA A 106 23.73 4.19 11.96
N ASP A 107 24.86 3.70 12.46
CA ASP A 107 25.78 4.44 13.36
C ASP A 107 26.52 5.61 12.70
N ALA A 108 26.71 5.61 11.39
CA ALA A 108 27.61 6.54 10.69
C ALA A 108 26.92 7.56 9.78
N SER A 109 25.60 7.52 9.63
CA SER A 109 24.86 8.33 8.66
C SER A 109 23.78 9.17 9.32
N LYS A 110 23.61 10.40 8.83
CA LYS A 110 22.47 11.24 9.20
C LYS A 110 21.45 11.18 8.08
N TYR A 111 20.21 10.84 8.44
CA TYR A 111 19.09 10.77 7.50
C TYR A 111 18.18 11.96 7.70
N LEU A 112 17.65 12.47 6.59
CA LEU A 112 16.57 13.44 6.58
C LEU A 112 15.39 12.79 5.85
N VAL A 113 14.35 12.53 6.58
CA VAL A 113 13.12 11.89 6.05
C VAL A 113 12.06 12.96 5.85
N HIS A 114 11.49 13.02 4.65
CA HIS A 114 10.35 13.88 4.35
C HIS A 114 9.17 13.02 3.97
N ALA A 115 8.02 13.34 4.52
CA ALA A 115 6.74 12.72 4.15
C ALA A 115 5.77 13.78 3.62
N SER A 116 4.93 13.41 2.66
CA SER A 116 3.78 14.17 2.20
C SER A 116 2.58 13.25 2.06
N TYR A 117 1.38 13.78 2.29
CA TYR A 117 0.18 12.97 2.25
C TYR A 117 -0.92 13.70 1.47
N LEU A 118 -1.26 13.18 0.30
CA LEU A 118 -2.21 13.79 -0.60
C LEU A 118 -3.46 12.89 -0.74
N GLU A 119 -4.60 13.55 -0.85
CA GLU A 119 -5.87 12.92 -1.22
C GLU A 119 -6.30 13.43 -2.59
N ILE A 120 -6.79 12.53 -3.46
CA ILE A 120 -7.45 12.88 -4.72
C ILE A 120 -8.86 12.32 -4.65
N TYR A 121 -9.84 13.23 -4.63
CA TYR A 121 -11.25 12.86 -4.58
C TYR A 121 -12.08 13.78 -5.48
N ASN A 122 -12.85 13.21 -6.41
CA ASN A 122 -13.65 13.95 -7.39
C ASN A 122 -12.84 15.06 -8.09
N GLU A 123 -11.63 14.73 -8.59
CA GLU A 123 -10.72 15.65 -9.29
C GLU A 123 -10.09 16.74 -8.41
N ASP A 124 -10.52 16.85 -7.16
CA ASP A 124 -9.91 17.74 -6.17
C ASP A 124 -8.69 17.07 -5.55
N ILE A 125 -7.58 17.79 -5.51
CA ILE A 125 -6.36 17.37 -4.80
C ILE A 125 -6.26 18.14 -3.50
N ARG A 126 -5.97 17.47 -2.41
CA ARG A 126 -5.82 18.06 -1.07
C ARG A 126 -4.54 17.56 -0.42
N ASP A 127 -3.86 18.46 0.27
CA ASP A 127 -2.74 18.11 1.15
C ASP A 127 -3.27 17.87 2.56
N LEU A 128 -3.24 16.61 3.01
CA LEU A 128 -3.80 16.21 4.30
C LEU A 128 -2.88 16.56 5.49
N LEU A 129 -1.65 17.01 5.23
CA LEU A 129 -0.71 17.48 6.26
C LEU A 129 -0.62 19.02 6.32
N ALA A 130 -1.37 19.72 5.48
CA ALA A 130 -1.42 21.18 5.51
C ALA A 130 -2.21 21.69 6.73
N ASP A 131 -1.95 22.93 7.15
CA ASP A 131 -2.70 23.61 8.23
C ASP A 131 -4.20 23.66 7.95
N ASP A 132 -4.58 23.80 6.67
CA ASP A 132 -5.96 23.65 6.20
C ASP A 132 -6.07 22.49 5.21
N PRO A 133 -6.43 21.27 5.69
CA PRO A 133 -6.58 20.09 4.84
C PRO A 133 -7.74 20.17 3.84
N LYS A 134 -8.62 21.16 3.95
CA LYS A 134 -9.74 21.38 3.02
C LYS A 134 -9.34 22.20 1.81
N LYS A 135 -8.21 22.90 1.88
CA LYS A 135 -7.70 23.71 0.78
C LYS A 135 -7.29 22.80 -0.38
N LYS A 136 -7.84 23.11 -1.56
CA LYS A 136 -7.46 22.43 -2.80
C LYS A 136 -6.08 22.90 -3.24
N VAL A 137 -5.34 22.00 -3.82
CA VAL A 137 -4.04 22.27 -4.46
C VAL A 137 -4.10 21.90 -5.94
N ASP A 138 -3.39 22.65 -6.77
CA ASP A 138 -3.38 22.44 -8.21
C ASP A 138 -2.30 21.44 -8.61
N LEU A 139 -2.56 20.66 -9.64
CA LEU A 139 -1.57 19.87 -10.32
C LEU A 139 -0.83 20.74 -11.33
N LYS A 140 0.49 20.70 -11.34
CA LYS A 140 1.34 21.41 -12.29
C LYS A 140 2.28 20.46 -12.99
N GLU A 141 2.70 20.87 -14.19
CA GLU A 141 3.70 20.16 -14.97
C GLU A 141 4.94 21.04 -15.16
N HIS A 142 6.11 20.44 -15.06
CA HIS A 142 7.39 21.08 -15.30
C HIS A 142 8.22 20.22 -16.26
N PRO A 143 8.89 20.80 -17.26
CA PRO A 143 9.65 20.03 -18.25
C PRO A 143 10.66 19.04 -17.66
N ASP A 144 11.36 19.46 -16.59
CA ASP A 144 12.40 18.62 -15.96
C ASP A 144 11.90 17.78 -14.78
N LYS A 145 10.79 18.16 -14.14
CA LYS A 145 10.27 17.50 -12.93
C LYS A 145 9.06 16.61 -13.19
N GLY A 146 8.50 16.69 -14.38
CA GLY A 146 7.23 16.05 -14.71
C GLY A 146 6.05 16.69 -13.97
N VAL A 147 5.02 15.90 -13.74
CA VAL A 147 3.81 16.32 -13.03
C VAL A 147 4.08 16.38 -11.52
N TYR A 148 3.70 17.47 -10.87
CA TYR A 148 3.89 17.66 -9.43
C TYR A 148 2.79 18.52 -8.81
N VAL A 149 2.65 18.42 -7.49
CA VAL A 149 1.82 19.30 -6.67
C VAL A 149 2.71 20.36 -6.03
N PRO A 150 2.48 21.67 -6.29
CA PRO A 150 3.32 22.71 -5.73
C PRO A 150 3.17 22.81 -4.21
N GLY A 151 4.30 22.74 -3.51
CA GLY A 151 4.38 23.03 -2.09
C GLY A 151 3.56 22.12 -1.16
N PRO A 152 3.50 20.78 -1.39
CA PRO A 152 2.92 19.91 -0.38
C PRO A 152 3.69 20.07 0.92
N SER A 153 2.96 20.01 2.05
CA SER A 153 3.57 20.04 3.38
C SER A 153 4.57 18.88 3.50
N LYS A 154 5.75 19.18 4.03
CA LYS A 154 6.81 18.20 4.27
C LYS A 154 7.02 18.11 5.77
N HIS A 155 6.83 16.93 6.30
CA HIS A 155 6.95 16.62 7.72
C HIS A 155 7.97 15.49 7.92
#